data_b575470aa8cbbe43284f4462a05cc004
#
_entry.id   b575470aa8cbbe43284f4462a05cc004
#
_cell.length_a   1.000
_cell.length_b   1.000
_cell.length_c   1.000
_cell.angle_alpha   90.00
_cell.angle_beta   90.00
_cell.angle_gamma   90.00
#
_symmetry.space_group_name_H-M   'P 1'
#
loop_
_entity.id
_entity.type
_entity.pdbx_description
1 polymer ?
#
loop_
_entity_poly.entity_id
_entity_poly.type
_entity_poly.pdbx_seq_one_letter_code
_entity_poly.pdbx_strand_id
1 'polypeptide(L)'
;MATIVLRHRVGYFDTWIKAHGERAEVLGQASSSFKTFQDVNDPNSIVLVIETDQPGKLAAMVDDPKNAAVKASHTVLEPIIVYAEVGV
;
A
#
# COMPACT_ATOMS: atom_id res chain seq x y z
N MET A 1 -12.86 -9.95 -9.26
CA MET A 1 -11.88 -9.38 -8.32
C MET A 1 -10.84 -8.60 -9.10
N ALA A 2 -10.48 -7.43 -8.62
CA ALA A 2 -9.50 -6.59 -9.29
C ALA A 2 -8.14 -6.67 -8.58
N THR A 3 -7.07 -6.48 -9.36
CA THR A 3 -5.70 -6.38 -8.84
C THR A 3 -5.26 -4.92 -8.92
N ILE A 4 -4.87 -4.36 -7.79
CA ILE A 4 -4.36 -2.99 -7.70
C ILE A 4 -2.92 -3.06 -7.21
N VAL A 5 -2.05 -2.27 -7.82
CA VAL A 5 -0.64 -2.18 -7.43
C VAL A 5 -0.39 -0.79 -6.85
N LEU A 6 0.16 -0.74 -5.65
CA LEU A 6 0.61 0.50 -5.01
C LEU A 6 2.13 0.54 -5.02
N ARG A 7 2.69 1.68 -5.35
CA ARG A 7 4.13 1.90 -5.29
C ARG A 7 4.41 3.18 -4.52
N HIS A 8 5.36 3.10 -3.57
CA HIS A 8 5.83 4.27 -2.84
C HIS A 8 7.21 4.02 -2.25
N ARG A 9 7.82 5.06 -1.74
CA ARG A 9 9.05 4.95 -0.97
C ARG A 9 8.73 5.03 0.51
N VAL A 10 9.66 4.56 1.33
CA VAL A 10 9.58 4.67 2.80
C VAL A 10 10.85 5.33 3.33
N GLY A 11 10.74 6.02 4.47
CA GLY A 11 11.88 6.63 5.12
C GLY A 11 12.77 5.60 5.79
N TYR A 12 12.16 4.64 6.48
CA TYR A 12 12.85 3.56 7.20
C TYR A 12 12.13 2.24 6.96
N PHE A 13 12.75 1.36 6.18
CA PHE A 13 12.15 0.08 5.82
C PHE A 13 11.84 -0.79 7.05
N ASP A 14 12.76 -0.85 8.02
CA ASP A 14 12.56 -1.69 9.21
C ASP A 14 11.34 -1.25 10.02
N THR A 15 11.12 0.06 10.15
CA THR A 15 9.93 0.61 10.81
C THR A 15 8.68 0.25 10.03
N TRP A 16 8.73 0.40 8.71
CA TRP A 16 7.60 0.12 7.83
C TRP A 16 7.19 -1.34 7.86
N ILE A 17 8.15 -2.26 7.80
CA ILE A 17 7.84 -3.70 7.77
C ILE A 17 7.31 -4.21 9.12
N LYS A 18 7.77 -3.64 10.23
CA LYS A 18 7.26 -4.00 11.56
C LYS A 18 5.78 -3.63 11.73
N ALA A 19 5.29 -2.66 10.98
CA ALA A 19 3.90 -2.23 11.01
C ALA A 19 2.99 -3.07 10.09
N HIS A 20 3.47 -4.20 9.59
CA HIS A 20 2.73 -5.06 8.66
C HIS A 20 1.37 -5.49 9.20
N GLY A 21 1.28 -5.87 10.49
CA GLY A 21 0.02 -6.29 11.10
C GLY A 21 -1.04 -5.18 11.09
N GLU A 22 -0.66 -3.96 11.44
CA GLU A 22 -1.54 -2.79 11.41
C GLU A 22 -1.96 -2.48 9.95
N ARG A 23 -1.02 -2.55 9.03
CA ARG A 23 -1.31 -2.35 7.60
C ARG A 23 -2.29 -3.39 7.08
N ALA A 24 -2.14 -4.65 7.49
CA ALA A 24 -3.06 -5.71 7.10
C ALA A 24 -4.48 -5.47 7.60
N GLU A 25 -4.64 -4.92 8.81
CA GLU A 25 -5.95 -4.56 9.33
C GLU A 25 -6.59 -3.43 8.52
N VAL A 26 -5.82 -2.39 8.21
CA VAL A 26 -6.32 -1.24 7.44
C VAL A 26 -6.70 -1.67 6.02
N LEU A 27 -5.80 -2.35 5.32
CA LEU A 27 -6.05 -2.79 3.94
C LEU A 27 -7.14 -3.85 3.86
N GLY A 28 -7.28 -4.69 4.89
CA GLY A 28 -8.32 -5.71 4.96
C GLY A 28 -9.74 -5.16 4.93
N GLN A 29 -9.93 -3.87 5.21
CA GLN A 29 -11.24 -3.21 5.11
C GLN A 29 -11.70 -3.04 3.67
N ALA A 30 -10.77 -3.06 2.72
CA ALA A 30 -11.06 -2.82 1.29
C ALA A 30 -10.38 -3.83 0.37
N SER A 31 -9.82 -4.92 0.90
CA SER A 31 -9.16 -5.94 0.10
C SER A 31 -9.33 -7.31 0.71
N SER A 32 -9.16 -8.36 -0.11
CA SER A 32 -9.19 -9.75 0.35
C SER A 32 -7.79 -10.25 0.71
N SER A 33 -6.75 -9.77 0.03
CA SER A 33 -5.36 -10.14 0.29
C SER A 33 -4.41 -9.15 -0.34
N PHE A 34 -3.16 -9.14 0.10
CA PHE A 34 -2.11 -8.38 -0.56
C PHE A 34 -0.75 -9.04 -0.37
N LYS A 35 0.16 -8.73 -1.28
CA LYS A 35 1.56 -9.16 -1.22
C LYS A 35 2.45 -7.93 -1.21
N THR A 36 3.55 -8.02 -0.48
CA THR A 36 4.52 -6.94 -0.32
C THR A 36 5.80 -7.29 -1.05
N PHE A 37 6.29 -6.34 -1.84
CA PHE A 37 7.55 -6.50 -2.58
C PHE A 37 8.48 -5.34 -2.27
N GLN A 38 9.77 -5.64 -2.21
CA GLN A 38 10.82 -4.66 -2.02
C GLN A 38 11.68 -4.65 -3.27
N ASP A 39 12.09 -3.45 -3.72
CA ASP A 39 13.01 -3.31 -4.84
C ASP A 39 14.35 -3.94 -4.45
N VAL A 40 14.87 -4.85 -5.30
CA VAL A 40 16.12 -5.57 -5.00
C VAL A 40 17.34 -4.65 -5.02
N ASN A 41 17.23 -3.47 -5.62
CA ASN A 41 18.31 -2.48 -5.71
C ASN A 41 18.12 -1.29 -4.78
N ASP A 42 16.94 -1.13 -4.17
CA ASP A 42 16.62 0.00 -3.30
C ASP A 42 15.67 -0.46 -2.19
N PRO A 43 16.20 -0.72 -0.99
CA PRO A 43 15.38 -1.26 0.10
C PRO A 43 14.25 -0.33 0.56
N ASN A 44 14.30 0.95 0.19
CA ASN A 44 13.26 1.91 0.55
C ASN A 44 12.19 2.09 -0.54
N SER A 45 12.27 1.33 -1.62
CA SER A 45 11.26 1.34 -2.69
C SER A 45 10.39 0.09 -2.56
N ILE A 46 9.08 0.30 -2.39
CA ILE A 46 8.13 -0.74 -2.01
C ILE A 46 6.99 -0.82 -3.01
N VAL A 47 6.52 -2.04 -3.24
CA VAL A 47 5.32 -2.31 -4.04
C VAL A 47 4.40 -3.24 -3.26
N LEU A 48 3.12 -2.91 -3.25
CA LEU A 48 2.05 -3.78 -2.74
C LEU A 48 1.18 -4.22 -3.91
N VAL A 49 0.94 -5.51 -4.03
CA VAL A 49 0.00 -6.06 -5.01
C VAL A 49 -1.22 -6.53 -4.25
N ILE A 50 -2.36 -5.91 -4.51
CA ILE A 50 -3.58 -6.03 -3.69
C ILE A 50 -4.71 -6.59 -4.52
N GLU A 51 -5.36 -7.64 -4.01
CA GLU A 51 -6.57 -8.20 -4.59
C GLU A 51 -7.78 -7.60 -3.88
N THR A 52 -8.73 -7.04 -4.63
CA THR A 52 -9.88 -6.36 -4.06
C THR A 52 -11.13 -6.47 -4.94
N ASP A 53 -12.30 -6.56 -4.29
CA ASP A 53 -13.60 -6.42 -4.94
C ASP A 53 -14.08 -4.97 -4.91
N GLN A 54 -13.34 -4.08 -4.22
CA GLN A 54 -13.72 -2.69 -3.99
C GLN A 54 -12.59 -1.75 -4.38
N PRO A 55 -12.17 -1.73 -5.66
CA PRO A 55 -11.01 -0.90 -6.06
C PRO A 55 -11.22 0.58 -5.80
N GLY A 56 -12.45 1.09 -5.95
CA GLY A 56 -12.76 2.48 -5.66
C GLY A 56 -12.61 2.82 -4.18
N LYS A 57 -13.03 1.93 -3.30
CA LYS A 57 -12.88 2.11 -1.85
C LYS A 57 -11.41 2.08 -1.45
N LEU A 58 -10.64 1.16 -2.05
CA LEU A 58 -9.20 1.07 -1.78
C LEU A 58 -8.47 2.34 -2.21
N ALA A 59 -8.75 2.85 -3.41
CA ALA A 59 -8.15 4.09 -3.90
C ALA A 59 -8.49 5.28 -3.00
N ALA A 60 -9.75 5.37 -2.56
CA ALA A 60 -10.19 6.43 -1.65
C ALA A 60 -9.48 6.34 -0.29
N MET A 61 -9.26 5.13 0.23
CA MET A 61 -8.53 4.91 1.48
C MET A 61 -7.08 5.40 1.41
N VAL A 62 -6.42 5.15 0.29
CA VAL A 62 -5.02 5.55 0.09
C VAL A 62 -4.87 7.08 0.20
N ASP A 63 -5.84 7.83 -0.32
CA ASP A 63 -5.82 9.28 -0.34
C ASP A 63 -6.56 9.92 0.84
N ASP A 64 -7.21 9.14 1.71
CA ASP A 64 -8.01 9.66 2.82
C ASP A 64 -7.11 10.37 3.84
N PRO A 65 -7.39 11.66 4.14
CA PRO A 65 -6.64 12.41 5.16
C PRO A 65 -6.64 11.74 6.55
N LYS A 66 -7.66 10.93 6.85
CA LYS A 66 -7.73 10.19 8.11
C LYS A 66 -6.58 9.20 8.27
N ASN A 67 -5.98 8.75 7.18
CA ASN A 67 -4.87 7.81 7.19
C ASN A 67 -3.50 8.50 7.19
N ALA A 68 -3.45 9.83 7.20
CA ALA A 68 -2.18 10.57 7.14
C ALA A 68 -1.27 10.25 8.34
N ALA A 69 -1.83 10.17 9.55
CA ALA A 69 -1.07 9.84 10.74
C ALA A 69 -0.52 8.40 10.70
N VAL A 70 -1.31 7.46 10.20
CA VAL A 70 -0.90 6.06 10.04
C VAL A 70 0.24 5.97 9.04
N LYS A 71 0.12 6.63 7.88
CA LYS A 71 1.18 6.68 6.87
C LYS A 71 2.46 7.25 7.45
N ALA A 72 2.36 8.35 8.19
CA ALA A 72 3.53 9.00 8.82
C ALA A 72 4.20 8.08 9.84
N SER A 73 3.44 7.37 10.68
CA SER A 73 3.99 6.43 11.64
C SER A 73 4.67 5.23 10.98
N HIS A 74 4.22 4.85 9.78
CA HIS A 74 4.84 3.79 8.97
C HIS A 74 5.98 4.32 8.08
N THR A 75 6.34 5.57 8.20
CA THR A 75 7.38 6.25 7.39
C THR A 75 7.10 6.25 5.88
N VAL A 76 5.83 6.20 5.48
CA VAL A 76 5.43 6.25 4.07
C VAL A 76 5.73 7.64 3.50
N LEU A 77 6.42 7.68 2.36
CA LEU A 77 6.74 8.92 1.65
C LEU A 77 5.81 9.06 0.44
N GLU A 78 5.19 10.23 0.33
CA GLU A 78 4.36 10.57 -0.83
C GLU A 78 5.25 10.88 -2.06
N PRO A 79 4.78 10.63 -3.28
CA PRO A 79 3.43 10.15 -3.58
C PRO A 79 3.29 8.63 -3.47
N ILE A 80 2.06 8.17 -3.21
CA ILE A 80 1.70 6.77 -3.40
C ILE A 80 1.10 6.67 -4.80
N ILE A 81 1.74 5.88 -5.65
CA ILE A 81 1.31 5.71 -7.04
C ILE A 81 0.44 4.47 -7.12
N VAL A 82 -0.76 4.63 -7.68
CA VAL A 82 -1.74 3.56 -7.80
C VAL A 82 -1.82 3.11 -9.25
N TYR A 83 -1.68 1.81 -9.47
CA TYR A 83 -1.81 1.20 -10.80
C TYR A 83 -3.01 0.26 -10.80
N ALA A 84 -3.84 0.36 -11.82
CA ALA A 84 -4.91 -0.59 -12.08
C ALA A 84 -4.54 -1.45 -13.27
N GLU A 85 -4.97 -2.73 -13.25
CA GLU A 85 -4.71 -3.62 -14.37
C GLU A 85 -5.43 -3.12 -15.63
N VAL A 86 -4.73 -3.14 -16.76
CA VAL A 86 -5.32 -2.85 -18.07
C VAL A 86 -5.61 -4.19 -18.75
N GLY A 87 -6.84 -4.37 -19.21
CA GLY A 87 -7.29 -5.64 -19.78
C GLY A 87 -6.80 -5.87 -21.20
N VAL A 88 -5.50 -6.06 -21.36
CA VAL A 88 -4.88 -6.34 -22.65
C VAL A 88 -4.26 -7.72 -22.68
#